data_bdf3738eb3b0ea9c520b9a43a53dc9ed
#
_entry.id   bdf3738eb3b0ea9c520b9a43a53dc9ed
#
_cell.length_a   1.000
_cell.length_b   1.000
_cell.length_c   1.000
_cell.angle_alpha   90.00
_cell.angle_beta   90.00
_cell.angle_gamma   90.00
#
_symmetry.space_group_name_H-M   'P 1'
#
loop_
_entity.id
_entity.type
_entity.pdbx_description
1 polymer ?
#
loop_
_entity_poly.entity_id
_entity_poly.type
_entity_poly.pdbx_seq_one_letter_code
_entity_poly.pdbx_strand_id
1 'polypeptide(L)'
;YLVKKDQVNKATHTINLIDFIRSRIDFFTQTAIRFKSNFEFIHAREEIIINFNEIKLQRIVDNNLTNAIKYTLPNEKIYVILKVHKKDCDLTIESRSAQILDPQKIFEEYYREEVSKDGFGLGLNLVKRICSEENVGIKLESGENWASFTYTFKDVL
;
A
#
# COMPACT_ATOMS: atom_id res chain seq x y z
N TYR A 1 -21.70 2.13 -19.97
CA TYR A 1 -20.31 2.20 -19.48
C TYR A 1 -20.18 2.94 -18.15
N LEU A 2 -20.71 4.17 -18.07
CA LEU A 2 -20.66 4.96 -16.83
C LEU A 2 -21.38 4.27 -15.67
N VAL A 3 -22.52 3.64 -15.94
CA VAL A 3 -23.30 2.89 -14.94
C VAL A 3 -22.48 1.73 -14.39
N LYS A 4 -21.80 0.98 -15.23
CA LYS A 4 -20.95 -0.14 -14.81
C LYS A 4 -19.78 0.36 -13.96
N LYS A 5 -19.16 1.48 -14.33
CA LYS A 5 -18.05 2.06 -13.58
C LYS A 5 -18.50 2.50 -12.19
N ASP A 6 -19.65 3.14 -12.10
CA ASP A 6 -20.22 3.58 -10.82
C ASP A 6 -20.58 2.37 -9.93
N GLN A 7 -21.14 1.32 -10.50
CA GLN A 7 -21.44 0.09 -9.77
C GLN A 7 -20.18 -0.56 -9.22
N VAL A 8 -19.13 -0.66 -10.01
CA VAL A 8 -17.83 -1.21 -9.58
C VAL A 8 -17.25 -0.37 -8.45
N ASN A 9 -17.31 0.96 -8.55
CA ASN A 9 -16.77 1.86 -7.53
C ASN A 9 -17.55 1.83 -6.22
N LYS A 10 -18.81 1.42 -6.24
CA LYS A 10 -19.66 1.35 -5.06
C LYS A 10 -19.74 -0.05 -4.45
N ALA A 11 -19.39 -1.07 -5.22
CA ALA A 11 -19.48 -2.46 -4.75
C ALA A 11 -18.49 -2.72 -3.61
N THR A 12 -18.99 -3.37 -2.53
CA THR A 12 -18.14 -3.82 -1.44
C THR A 12 -18.15 -5.35 -1.40
N HIS A 13 -17.06 -5.89 -0.91
CA HIS A 13 -16.86 -7.33 -0.80
C HIS A 13 -16.35 -7.66 0.60
N THR A 14 -16.67 -8.84 1.08
CA THR A 14 -16.08 -9.39 2.29
C THR A 14 -14.72 -9.97 1.92
N ILE A 15 -13.66 -9.44 2.49
CA ILE A 15 -12.29 -9.78 2.11
C ILE A 15 -11.49 -10.20 3.33
N ASN A 16 -10.78 -11.33 3.24
CA ASN A 16 -9.76 -11.66 4.22
C ASN A 16 -8.47 -10.96 3.81
N LEU A 17 -8.06 -9.95 4.58
CA LEU A 17 -6.88 -9.13 4.28
C LEU A 17 -5.60 -9.96 4.18
N ILE A 18 -5.45 -10.98 5.02
CA ILE A 18 -4.24 -11.80 5.00
C ILE A 18 -4.10 -12.52 3.67
N ASP A 19 -5.16 -13.17 3.22
CA ASP A 19 -5.16 -13.87 1.93
C ASP A 19 -4.95 -12.90 0.76
N PHE A 20 -5.62 -11.76 0.83
CA PHE A 20 -5.52 -10.73 -0.21
C PHE A 20 -4.09 -10.19 -0.33
N ILE A 21 -3.50 -9.78 0.79
CA ILE A 21 -2.13 -9.23 0.82
C ILE A 21 -1.13 -10.29 0.37
N ARG A 22 -1.26 -11.53 0.85
CA ARG A 22 -0.38 -12.62 0.45
C ARG A 22 -0.43 -12.85 -1.07
N SER A 23 -1.61 -12.83 -1.65
CA SER A 23 -1.79 -12.98 -3.08
C SER A 23 -1.09 -11.86 -3.86
N ARG A 24 -1.18 -10.62 -3.39
CA ARG A 24 -0.51 -9.50 -4.06
C ARG A 24 1.01 -9.55 -3.90
N ILE A 25 1.49 -9.95 -2.74
CA ILE A 25 2.93 -10.17 -2.50
C ILE A 25 3.45 -11.23 -3.46
N ASP A 26 2.75 -12.35 -3.59
CA ASP A 26 3.13 -13.43 -4.50
C ASP A 26 3.21 -12.94 -5.94
N PHE A 27 2.25 -12.11 -6.34
CA PHE A 27 2.22 -11.53 -7.68
C PHE A 27 3.46 -10.67 -7.97
N PHE A 28 3.93 -9.90 -6.98
CA PHE A 28 5.06 -8.99 -7.17
C PHE A 28 6.42 -9.58 -6.77
N THR A 29 6.47 -10.82 -6.30
CA THR A 29 7.71 -11.43 -5.81
C THR A 29 8.80 -11.47 -6.89
N GLN A 30 8.47 -11.85 -8.13
CA GLN A 30 9.45 -11.91 -9.20
C GLN A 30 9.96 -10.52 -9.58
N THR A 31 9.11 -9.53 -9.55
CA THR A 31 9.51 -8.14 -9.79
C THR A 31 10.47 -7.66 -8.70
N ALA A 32 10.18 -7.97 -7.44
CA ALA A 32 11.05 -7.61 -6.32
C ALA A 32 12.44 -8.26 -6.47
N ILE A 33 12.49 -9.53 -6.85
CA ILE A 33 13.75 -10.24 -7.07
C ILE A 33 14.60 -9.55 -8.16
N ARG A 34 13.98 -9.14 -9.25
CA ARG A 34 14.68 -8.42 -10.31
C ARG A 34 15.31 -7.11 -9.83
N PHE A 35 14.71 -6.47 -8.85
CA PHE A 35 15.23 -5.24 -8.23
C PHE A 35 16.06 -5.53 -6.99
N LYS A 36 16.45 -6.78 -6.77
CA LYS A 36 17.30 -7.24 -5.67
C LYS A 36 16.69 -6.97 -4.28
N SER A 37 15.37 -7.11 -4.17
CA SER A 37 14.66 -7.02 -2.90
C SER A 37 13.75 -8.21 -2.71
N ASN A 38 13.20 -8.35 -1.51
CA ASN A 38 12.22 -9.38 -1.20
C ASN A 38 11.28 -8.88 -0.12
N PHE A 39 10.09 -9.49 -0.07
CA PHE A 39 9.09 -9.14 0.92
C PHE A 39 9.18 -10.04 2.14
N GLU A 40 8.88 -9.46 3.30
CA GLU A 40 8.60 -10.22 4.50
C GLU A 40 7.23 -9.80 5.00
N PHE A 41 6.29 -10.75 5.05
CA PHE A 41 4.92 -10.52 5.47
C PHE A 41 4.75 -10.92 6.94
N ILE A 42 4.37 -9.96 7.77
CA ILE A 42 4.27 -10.15 9.22
C ILE A 42 2.84 -9.91 9.65
N HIS A 43 2.23 -10.92 10.28
CA HIS A 43 0.91 -10.84 10.86
C HIS A 43 0.76 -11.84 12.01
N ALA A 44 0.03 -11.46 13.05
CA ALA A 44 -0.19 -12.32 14.22
C ALA A 44 -1.48 -13.15 14.10
N ARG A 45 -2.44 -12.70 13.28
CA ARG A 45 -3.70 -13.40 13.09
C ARG A 45 -3.70 -14.16 11.77
N GLU A 46 -4.48 -15.24 11.73
CA GLU A 46 -4.67 -16.01 10.49
C GLU A 46 -5.81 -15.46 9.64
N GLU A 47 -6.70 -14.68 10.25
CA GLU A 47 -7.87 -14.13 9.57
C GLU A 47 -8.12 -12.69 10.02
N ILE A 48 -8.25 -11.79 9.06
CA ILE A 48 -8.65 -10.40 9.28
C ILE A 48 -9.66 -10.05 8.18
N ILE A 49 -10.92 -9.93 8.57
CA ILE A 49 -12.01 -9.73 7.61
C ILE A 49 -12.43 -8.27 7.60
N ILE A 50 -12.51 -7.71 6.40
CA ILE A 50 -13.04 -6.35 6.18
C ILE A 50 -14.09 -6.37 5.07
N ASN A 51 -14.95 -5.37 5.08
CA ASN A 51 -15.84 -5.07 3.95
C ASN A 51 -15.23 -3.90 3.20
N PHE A 52 -14.86 -4.12 1.94
CA PHE A 52 -14.18 -3.10 1.16
C PHE A 52 -14.38 -3.34 -0.33
N ASN A 53 -14.22 -2.30 -1.13
CA ASN A 53 -14.20 -2.47 -2.59
C ASN A 53 -12.88 -3.11 -2.98
N GLU A 54 -12.94 -4.28 -3.61
CA GLU A 54 -11.77 -5.08 -3.94
C GLU A 54 -10.82 -4.37 -4.91
N ILE A 55 -11.37 -3.66 -5.89
CA ILE A 55 -10.56 -2.92 -6.88
C ILE A 55 -9.80 -1.77 -6.20
N LYS A 56 -10.49 -1.04 -5.32
CA LYS A 56 -9.85 0.04 -4.55
C LYS A 56 -8.78 -0.49 -3.61
N LEU A 57 -9.03 -1.62 -2.96
CA LEU A 57 -8.05 -2.26 -2.09
C LEU A 57 -6.81 -2.68 -2.89
N GLN A 58 -7.01 -3.28 -4.05
CA GLN A 58 -5.89 -3.67 -4.92
C GLN A 58 -5.05 -2.46 -5.33
N ARG A 59 -5.68 -1.33 -5.62
CA ARG A 59 -4.95 -0.12 -5.99
C ARG A 59 -4.11 0.42 -4.83
N ILE A 60 -4.65 0.42 -3.61
CA ILE A 60 -3.89 0.80 -2.42
C ILE A 60 -2.68 -0.11 -2.26
N VAL A 61 -2.90 -1.40 -2.26
CA VAL A 61 -1.84 -2.39 -2.02
C VAL A 61 -0.80 -2.37 -3.13
N ASP A 62 -1.23 -2.50 -4.38
CA ASP A 62 -0.31 -2.62 -5.52
C ASP A 62 0.55 -1.38 -5.71
N ASN A 63 -0.03 -0.18 -5.57
CA ASN A 63 0.75 1.05 -5.68
C ASN A 63 1.82 1.15 -4.60
N ASN A 64 1.51 0.68 -3.38
CA ASN A 64 2.48 0.70 -2.29
C ASN A 64 3.56 -0.36 -2.46
N LEU A 65 3.21 -1.58 -2.90
CA LEU A 65 4.19 -2.63 -3.14
C LEU A 65 5.14 -2.26 -4.28
N THR A 66 4.62 -1.72 -5.39
CA THR A 66 5.46 -1.31 -6.51
C THR A 66 6.36 -0.13 -6.17
N ASN A 67 5.86 0.84 -5.40
CA ASN A 67 6.69 1.95 -4.93
C ASN A 67 7.80 1.46 -4.01
N ALA A 68 7.49 0.54 -3.09
CA ALA A 68 8.51 -0.04 -2.22
C ALA A 68 9.59 -0.75 -3.01
N ILE A 69 9.23 -1.51 -4.06
CA ILE A 69 10.21 -2.17 -4.94
C ILE A 69 11.10 -1.14 -5.63
N LYS A 70 10.51 -0.07 -6.16
CA LYS A 70 11.26 0.96 -6.90
C LYS A 70 12.27 1.71 -6.03
N TYR A 71 11.91 2.00 -4.78
CA TYR A 71 12.68 2.92 -3.94
C TYR A 71 13.47 2.25 -2.83
N THR A 72 13.26 0.96 -2.58
CA THR A 72 14.06 0.21 -1.61
C THR A 72 15.48 0.06 -2.11
N LEU A 73 16.44 0.12 -1.18
CA LEU A 73 17.84 -0.09 -1.50
C LEU A 73 18.08 -1.56 -1.86
N PRO A 74 19.04 -1.84 -2.76
CA PRO A 74 19.35 -3.22 -3.15
C PRO A 74 19.74 -4.09 -1.94
N ASN A 75 19.29 -5.34 -1.96
CA ASN A 75 19.54 -6.35 -0.93
C ASN A 75 18.86 -6.10 0.41
N GLU A 76 17.92 -5.15 0.43
CA GLU A 76 17.12 -4.88 1.62
C GLU A 76 15.73 -5.51 1.49
N LYS A 77 15.14 -5.84 2.65
CA LYS A 77 13.78 -6.38 2.71
C LYS A 77 12.73 -5.26 2.71
N ILE A 78 11.58 -5.59 2.17
CA ILE A 78 10.37 -4.77 2.27
C ILE A 78 9.44 -5.48 3.26
N TYR A 79 9.13 -4.82 4.35
CA TYR A 79 8.23 -5.39 5.37
C TYR A 79 6.80 -4.99 5.10
N VAL A 80 5.91 -5.98 5.06
CA VAL A 80 4.47 -5.77 4.95
C VAL A 80 3.86 -6.30 6.23
N ILE A 81 3.27 -5.43 7.03
CA ILE A 81 2.85 -5.75 8.38
C ILE A 81 1.36 -5.48 8.55
N LEU A 82 0.60 -6.46 9.03
CA LEU A 82 -0.78 -6.29 9.43
C LEU A 82 -0.89 -6.40 10.94
N LYS A 83 -1.46 -5.38 11.56
CA LYS A 83 -1.65 -5.32 13.01
C LYS A 83 -3.04 -4.84 13.34
N VAL A 84 -3.78 -5.64 14.11
CA VAL A 84 -5.12 -5.27 14.58
C VAL A 84 -5.00 -4.64 15.97
N HIS A 85 -5.67 -3.50 16.16
CA HIS A 85 -5.81 -2.89 17.45
C HIS A 85 -7.26 -2.41 17.61
N LYS A 86 -7.92 -2.88 18.67
CA LYS A 86 -9.36 -2.65 18.88
C LYS A 86 -10.15 -3.20 17.68
N LYS A 87 -10.87 -2.34 16.96
CA LYS A 87 -11.65 -2.72 15.77
C LYS A 87 -10.99 -2.33 14.46
N ASP A 88 -9.77 -1.79 14.51
CA ASP A 88 -9.08 -1.30 13.33
C ASP A 88 -7.90 -2.20 12.97
N CYS A 89 -7.51 -2.17 11.70
CA CYS A 89 -6.34 -2.88 11.22
C CYS A 89 -5.41 -1.93 10.50
N ASP A 90 -4.14 -1.92 10.90
CA ASP A 90 -3.09 -1.18 10.24
C ASP A 90 -2.35 -2.08 9.26
N LEU A 91 -2.27 -1.63 8.01
CA LEU A 91 -1.39 -2.20 7.00
C LEU A 91 -0.19 -1.26 6.85
N THR A 92 0.99 -1.75 7.18
CA THR A 92 2.22 -0.98 7.09
C THR A 92 3.14 -1.58 6.04
N ILE A 93 3.63 -0.73 5.13
CA ILE A 93 4.65 -1.10 4.16
C ILE A 93 5.90 -0.27 4.49
N GLU A 94 6.95 -0.96 4.96
CA GLU A 94 8.19 -0.33 5.38
C GLU A 94 9.34 -0.76 4.51
N SER A 95 10.13 0.19 4.06
CA SER A 95 11.28 -0.07 3.20
C SER A 95 12.52 0.70 3.66
N ARG A 96 13.68 0.18 3.31
CA ARG A 96 14.97 0.87 3.49
C ARG A 96 15.21 1.71 2.25
N SER A 97 15.04 3.01 2.37
CA SER A 97 15.08 3.94 1.23
C SER A 97 15.64 5.28 1.66
N ALA A 98 15.85 6.17 0.69
CA ALA A 98 16.20 7.56 1.01
C ALA A 98 15.05 8.22 1.78
N GLN A 99 15.39 9.17 2.64
CA GLN A 99 14.40 9.92 3.41
C GLN A 99 13.43 10.65 2.48
N ILE A 100 12.15 10.63 2.82
CA ILE A 100 11.14 11.41 2.13
C ILE A 100 11.24 12.85 2.61
N LEU A 101 11.59 13.76 1.69
CA LEU A 101 11.89 15.15 2.02
C LEU A 101 10.62 15.95 2.34
N ASP A 102 9.52 15.64 1.67
CA ASP A 102 8.26 16.33 1.88
C ASP A 102 7.11 15.33 1.93
N PRO A 103 6.73 14.86 3.14
CA PRO A 103 5.68 13.85 3.29
C PRO A 103 4.32 14.29 2.76
N GLN A 104 4.03 15.58 2.74
CA GLN A 104 2.74 16.06 2.23
C GLN A 104 2.71 16.04 0.70
N LYS A 105 3.79 16.43 0.05
CA LYS A 105 3.87 16.50 -1.40
C LYS A 105 3.95 15.15 -2.08
N ILE A 106 4.41 14.11 -1.40
CA ILE A 106 4.56 12.77 -2.00
C ILE A 106 3.24 12.22 -2.53
N PHE A 107 2.10 12.70 -2.03
CA PHE A 107 0.77 12.31 -2.47
C PHE A 107 0.18 13.22 -3.54
N GLU A 108 0.89 14.30 -3.92
CA GLU A 108 0.41 15.18 -4.98
C GLU A 108 0.53 14.52 -6.35
N GLU A 109 -0.38 14.88 -7.25
CA GLU A 109 -0.35 14.38 -8.61
C GLU A 109 0.93 14.80 -9.31
N TYR A 110 1.60 13.86 -9.99
CA TYR A 110 2.87 14.04 -10.71
C TYR A 110 4.09 14.37 -9.86
N TYR A 111 3.96 14.45 -8.52
CA TYR A 111 5.11 14.70 -7.66
C TYR A 111 6.02 13.47 -7.57
N ARG A 112 7.33 13.70 -7.71
CA ARG A 112 8.36 12.66 -7.58
C ARG A 112 9.60 13.29 -6.95
N GLU A 113 10.13 12.68 -5.91
CA GLU A 113 11.37 13.13 -5.28
C GLU A 113 12.61 12.69 -6.05
N GLU A 114 12.48 11.63 -6.84
CA GLU A 114 13.58 11.07 -7.62
C GLU A 114 13.15 10.91 -9.08
N VAL A 115 13.55 11.88 -9.91
CA VAL A 115 13.14 11.94 -11.32
C VAL A 115 13.74 10.86 -12.20
N SER A 116 14.82 10.19 -11.75
CA SER A 116 15.46 9.12 -12.52
C SER A 116 14.68 7.80 -12.52
N LYS A 117 13.70 7.67 -11.63
CA LYS A 117 12.87 6.47 -11.55
C LYS A 117 11.66 6.58 -12.48
N ASP A 118 11.26 5.44 -13.06
CA ASP A 118 10.08 5.38 -13.90
C ASP A 118 8.80 5.62 -13.10
N GLY A 119 7.80 6.20 -13.76
CA GLY A 119 6.50 6.47 -13.18
C GLY A 119 6.09 7.92 -13.40
N PHE A 120 4.83 8.22 -13.20
CA PHE A 120 4.25 9.53 -13.46
C PHE A 120 3.80 10.27 -12.19
N GLY A 121 4.08 9.72 -11.00
CA GLY A 121 3.63 10.34 -9.75
C GLY A 121 2.13 10.26 -9.50
N LEU A 122 1.44 9.35 -10.16
CA LEU A 122 -0.01 9.20 -10.07
C LEU A 122 -0.46 8.18 -9.04
N GLY A 123 0.40 7.20 -8.71
CA GLY A 123 0.03 6.08 -7.84
C GLY A 123 -0.39 6.51 -6.44
N LEU A 124 0.41 7.31 -5.76
CA LEU A 124 0.10 7.76 -4.41
C LEU A 124 -1.02 8.80 -4.38
N ASN A 125 -1.16 9.61 -5.41
CA ASN A 125 -2.30 10.53 -5.54
C ASN A 125 -3.61 9.75 -5.58
N LEU A 126 -3.66 8.69 -6.38
CA LEU A 126 -4.83 7.81 -6.47
C LEU A 126 -5.12 7.14 -5.12
N VAL A 127 -4.09 6.65 -4.45
CA VAL A 127 -4.20 6.03 -3.12
C VAL A 127 -4.82 7.01 -2.12
N LYS A 128 -4.32 8.24 -2.07
CA LYS A 128 -4.85 9.27 -1.17
C LYS A 128 -6.32 9.53 -1.44
N ARG A 129 -6.72 9.62 -2.72
CA ARG A 129 -8.11 9.84 -3.10
C ARG A 129 -9.00 8.70 -2.63
N ILE A 130 -8.59 7.45 -2.86
CA ILE A 130 -9.33 6.27 -2.41
C ILE A 130 -9.48 6.28 -0.89
N CYS A 131 -8.40 6.54 -0.17
CA CYS A 131 -8.42 6.57 1.29
C CYS A 131 -9.36 7.65 1.82
N SER A 132 -9.39 8.82 1.20
CA SER A 132 -10.35 9.87 1.53
C SER A 132 -11.79 9.42 1.31
N GLU A 133 -12.08 8.78 0.17
CA GLU A 133 -13.44 8.31 -0.16
C GLU A 133 -13.90 7.21 0.80
N GLU A 134 -13.00 6.33 1.21
CA GLU A 134 -13.32 5.12 1.98
C GLU A 134 -13.01 5.23 3.47
N ASN A 135 -12.65 6.43 3.95
CA ASN A 135 -12.31 6.68 5.35
C ASN A 135 -11.18 5.77 5.86
N VAL A 136 -10.16 5.60 5.05
CA VAL A 136 -8.94 4.89 5.42
C VAL A 136 -7.91 5.91 5.89
N GLY A 137 -7.36 5.71 7.09
CA GLY A 137 -6.32 6.59 7.62
C GLY A 137 -5.00 6.35 6.90
N ILE A 138 -4.21 7.42 6.70
CA ILE A 138 -2.88 7.34 6.12
C ILE A 138 -1.89 7.98 7.08
N LYS A 139 -0.78 7.29 7.34
CA LYS A 139 0.33 7.82 8.11
C LYS A 139 1.63 7.53 7.39
N LEU A 140 2.42 8.55 7.15
CA LEU A 140 3.74 8.42 6.54
C LEU A 140 4.79 8.85 7.56
N GLU A 141 5.76 7.95 7.78
CA GLU A 141 6.93 8.24 8.61
C GLU A 141 8.19 7.93 7.82
N SER A 142 9.24 8.71 8.01
CA SER A 142 10.53 8.43 7.39
C SER A 142 11.68 8.95 8.24
N GLY A 143 12.84 8.30 8.10
CA GLY A 143 14.12 8.71 8.64
C GLY A 143 15.15 8.70 7.55
N GLU A 144 16.43 8.80 7.91
CA GLU A 144 17.52 8.91 6.93
C GLU A 144 17.53 7.75 5.92
N ASN A 145 17.25 6.52 6.39
CA ASN A 145 17.42 5.33 5.59
C ASN A 145 16.17 4.45 5.55
N TRP A 146 14.99 5.00 5.86
CA TRP A 146 13.77 4.21 5.85
C TRP A 146 12.54 5.08 5.59
N ALA A 147 11.49 4.45 5.09
CA ALA A 147 10.18 5.05 4.93
C ALA A 147 9.11 4.02 5.26
N SER A 148 8.02 4.48 5.86
CA SER A 148 6.93 3.63 6.31
C SER A 148 5.59 4.29 5.97
N PHE A 149 4.75 3.56 5.23
CA PHE A 149 3.38 3.97 4.92
C PHE A 149 2.44 3.08 5.70
N THR A 150 1.56 3.67 6.50
CA THR A 150 0.56 2.92 7.27
C THR A 150 -0.84 3.35 6.85
N TYR A 151 -1.67 2.35 6.54
CA TYR A 151 -3.07 2.52 6.15
C TYR A 151 -3.94 1.87 7.21
N THR A 152 -4.85 2.65 7.80
CA THR A 152 -5.72 2.16 8.87
C THR A 152 -7.11 1.89 8.32
N PHE A 153 -7.48 0.62 8.28
CA PHE A 153 -8.81 0.16 7.88
C PHE A 153 -9.69 0.06 9.11
N LYS A 154 -10.88 0.66 9.02
CA LYS A 154 -11.83 0.74 10.12
C LYS A 154 -12.74 -0.48 10.16
N ASP A 155 -13.26 -0.79 11.35
CA ASP A 155 -14.34 -1.75 11.56
C ASP A 155 -14.06 -3.15 10.99
N VAL A 156 -12.94 -3.72 11.41
CA VAL A 156 -12.60 -5.11 11.10
C VAL A 156 -13.62 -6.04 11.77
N LEU A 157 -14.09 -7.02 11.04
CA LEU A 157 -15.09 -7.99 11.51
C LEU A 157 -14.50 -9.09 12.37
#